data_41adecd51d606163d4dd34aad27830a7
#
_entry.id   41adecd51d606163d4dd34aad27830a7
#
_cell.length_a   1.000
_cell.length_b   1.000
_cell.length_c   1.000
_cell.angle_alpha   90.00
_cell.angle_beta   90.00
_cell.angle_gamma   90.00
#
_symmetry.space_group_name_H-M   'P 1'
#
loop_
_entity.id
_entity.type
_entity.pdbx_description
1 polymer ?
#
loop_
_entity_poly.entity_id
_entity_poly.type
_entity_poly.pdbx_seq_one_letter_code
_entity_poly.pdbx_strand_id
1 'polypeptide(L)'
;MTMMLTTYLASLSPLALLRSLPGACAQGLIWGLLALGVYITYKLLDFADLTVDGSMATGGAVAVMLIRAGMNPWLALIFAFLAGMAAGFITGMLHTSLGIPGILASILTQISLYSINLNILGSSNQAVSVDKYSLVVSLRYISDSTASKIRMFTTCILFCVVLVAILYWYFGTEQGHAIRATGCNRQMARAQGINTDFHTVLALMISNGLVGLSGGLYAQYQGAADVNMGRGAIVIGLA
;
A
#
# COMPACT_ATOMS: atom_id res chain seq x y z
N MET A 1 -24.43 -11.96 32.13
CA MET A 1 -24.49 -11.60 30.69
C MET A 1 -25.07 -10.19 30.48
N THR A 2 -26.16 -9.83 31.14
CA THR A 2 -26.77 -8.47 31.06
C THR A 2 -25.88 -7.35 31.58
N MET A 3 -25.14 -7.55 32.70
CA MET A 3 -24.21 -6.55 33.25
C MET A 3 -23.01 -6.25 32.31
N MET A 4 -22.47 -7.21 31.57
CA MET A 4 -21.42 -6.95 30.60
C MET A 4 -21.94 -6.15 29.40
N LEU A 5 -23.16 -6.44 28.95
CA LEU A 5 -23.76 -5.71 27.80
C LEU A 5 -24.06 -4.25 28.19
N THR A 6 -24.52 -3.97 29.41
CA THR A 6 -24.77 -2.60 29.88
C THR A 6 -23.47 -1.81 30.07
N THR A 7 -22.37 -2.46 30.50
CA THR A 7 -21.04 -1.82 30.61
C THR A 7 -20.45 -1.54 29.25
N TYR A 8 -20.63 -2.44 28.26
CA TYR A 8 -20.24 -2.20 26.87
C TYR A 8 -21.05 -1.08 26.21
N LEU A 9 -22.36 -1.02 26.42
CA LEU A 9 -23.22 0.05 25.90
C LEU A 9 -22.93 1.40 26.56
N ALA A 10 -22.58 1.42 27.84
CA ALA A 10 -22.19 2.64 28.56
C ALA A 10 -20.79 3.16 28.12
N SER A 11 -19.89 2.28 27.63
CA SER A 11 -18.59 2.67 27.08
C SER A 11 -18.69 3.24 25.66
N LEU A 12 -19.79 3.01 24.95
CA LEU A 12 -20.15 3.61 23.65
C LEU A 12 -20.70 5.03 23.81
N SER A 13 -20.00 5.89 24.58
CA SER A 13 -20.37 7.30 24.63
C SER A 13 -20.15 7.92 23.22
N PRO A 14 -21.11 8.71 22.70
CA PRO A 14 -20.95 9.36 21.39
C PRO A 14 -19.69 10.25 21.34
N LEU A 15 -19.24 10.73 22.48
CA LEU A 15 -18.00 11.50 22.62
C LEU A 15 -16.73 10.64 22.38
N ALA A 16 -16.73 9.37 22.79
CA ALA A 16 -15.64 8.44 22.53
C ALA A 16 -15.56 8.08 21.04
N LEU A 17 -16.69 7.90 20.37
CA LEU A 17 -16.76 7.72 18.91
C LEU A 17 -16.20 8.92 18.16
N LEU A 18 -16.58 10.16 18.54
CA LEU A 18 -16.03 11.37 17.93
C LEU A 18 -14.52 11.52 18.14
N ARG A 19 -13.99 11.06 19.27
CA ARG A 19 -12.55 11.09 19.54
C ARG A 19 -11.76 10.06 18.73
N SER A 20 -12.33 8.94 18.33
CA SER A 20 -11.68 7.90 17.52
C SER A 20 -11.75 8.17 16.01
N LEU A 21 -12.68 9.03 15.56
CA LEU A 21 -12.87 9.37 14.13
C LEU A 21 -11.57 9.76 13.39
N PRO A 22 -10.70 10.66 13.91
CA PRO A 22 -9.49 11.04 13.19
C PRO A 22 -8.55 9.87 12.91
N GLY A 23 -8.44 8.92 13.84
CA GLY A 23 -7.65 7.70 13.66
C GLY A 23 -8.24 6.79 12.60
N ALA A 24 -9.55 6.54 12.67
CA ALA A 24 -10.24 5.72 11.69
C ALA A 24 -10.16 6.33 10.28
N CYS A 25 -10.31 7.65 10.14
CA CYS A 25 -10.15 8.33 8.86
C CYS A 25 -8.72 8.24 8.32
N ALA A 26 -7.69 8.40 9.16
CA ALA A 26 -6.31 8.26 8.74
C ALA A 26 -6.02 6.83 8.27
N GLN A 27 -6.49 5.82 8.98
CA GLN A 27 -6.39 4.43 8.57
C GLN A 27 -7.14 4.17 7.26
N GLY A 28 -8.36 4.70 7.11
CA GLY A 28 -9.14 4.60 5.88
C GLY A 28 -8.44 5.21 4.67
N LEU A 29 -7.75 6.35 4.84
CA LEU A 29 -6.96 6.96 3.77
C LEU A 29 -5.76 6.09 3.35
N ILE A 30 -5.07 5.44 4.30
CA ILE A 30 -3.98 4.52 4.01
C ILE A 30 -4.48 3.31 3.21
N TRP A 31 -5.61 2.73 3.61
CA TRP A 31 -6.26 1.65 2.85
C TRP A 31 -6.79 2.13 1.50
N GLY A 32 -7.22 3.38 1.39
CA GLY A 32 -7.59 4.00 0.13
C GLY A 32 -6.44 4.06 -0.89
N LEU A 33 -5.20 4.31 -0.43
CA LEU A 33 -4.02 4.26 -1.30
C LEU A 33 -3.75 2.84 -1.82
N LEU A 34 -3.92 1.83 -0.97
CA LEU A 34 -3.83 0.43 -1.38
C LEU A 34 -4.90 0.10 -2.42
N ALA A 35 -6.15 0.53 -2.19
CA ALA A 35 -7.25 0.32 -3.13
C ALA A 35 -6.99 0.97 -4.49
N LEU A 36 -6.35 2.15 -4.53
CA LEU A 36 -5.92 2.78 -5.79
C LEU A 36 -4.89 1.91 -6.54
N GLY A 37 -3.94 1.30 -5.83
CA GLY A 37 -3.00 0.35 -6.43
C GLY A 37 -3.75 -0.85 -7.05
N VAL A 38 -4.60 -1.51 -6.26
CA VAL A 38 -5.41 -2.65 -6.73
C VAL A 38 -6.33 -2.27 -7.89
N TYR A 39 -6.92 -1.07 -7.87
CA TYR A 39 -7.74 -0.56 -8.96
C TYR A 39 -6.99 -0.50 -10.30
N ILE A 40 -5.70 -0.12 -10.28
CA ILE A 40 -4.87 -0.06 -11.48
C ILE A 40 -4.68 -1.45 -12.08
N THR A 41 -4.36 -2.46 -11.29
CA THR A 41 -4.16 -3.82 -11.79
C THR A 41 -5.46 -4.49 -12.20
N TYR A 42 -6.46 -4.43 -11.33
CA TYR A 42 -7.72 -5.15 -11.55
C TYR A 42 -8.62 -4.48 -12.59
N LYS A 43 -8.82 -3.14 -12.49
CA LYS A 43 -9.79 -2.43 -13.34
C LYS A 43 -9.20 -1.89 -14.63
N LEU A 44 -7.97 -1.36 -14.59
CA LEU A 44 -7.36 -0.74 -15.77
C LEU A 44 -6.60 -1.75 -16.62
N LEU A 45 -5.91 -2.72 -16.00
CA LEU A 45 -5.08 -3.70 -16.71
C LEU A 45 -5.78 -5.04 -16.93
N ASP A 46 -6.90 -5.31 -16.25
CA ASP A 46 -7.61 -6.60 -16.23
C ASP A 46 -6.67 -7.76 -15.83
N PHE A 47 -5.89 -7.54 -14.77
CA PHE A 47 -4.89 -8.45 -14.26
C PHE A 47 -5.12 -8.76 -12.79
N ALA A 48 -5.35 -10.05 -12.46
CA ALA A 48 -5.48 -10.49 -11.08
C ALA A 48 -4.09 -10.58 -10.43
N ASP A 49 -3.71 -9.54 -9.68
CA ASP A 49 -2.40 -9.41 -9.04
C ASP A 49 -2.46 -9.75 -7.55
N LEU A 50 -2.00 -10.94 -7.19
CA LEU A 50 -1.87 -11.39 -5.81
C LEU A 50 -0.56 -10.92 -5.15
N THR A 51 0.35 -10.27 -5.90
CA THR A 51 1.61 -9.72 -5.36
C THR A 51 1.33 -8.61 -4.33
N VAL A 52 0.17 -7.97 -4.40
CA VAL A 52 -0.29 -6.88 -3.51
C VAL A 52 -0.07 -7.22 -2.03
N ASP A 53 -0.45 -8.43 -1.61
CA ASP A 53 -0.28 -8.89 -0.22
C ASP A 53 1.20 -8.90 0.20
N GLY A 54 2.08 -9.36 -0.71
CA GLY A 54 3.53 -9.38 -0.48
C GLY A 54 4.15 -7.99 -0.52
N SER A 55 3.80 -7.18 -1.51
CA SER A 55 4.38 -5.84 -1.71
C SER A 55 3.99 -4.86 -0.60
N MET A 56 2.79 -4.99 -0.01
CA MET A 56 2.42 -4.23 1.19
C MET A 56 3.35 -4.53 2.36
N ALA A 57 3.61 -5.82 2.64
CA ALA A 57 4.52 -6.22 3.70
C ALA A 57 5.97 -5.78 3.41
N THR A 58 6.42 -5.86 2.15
CA THR A 58 7.75 -5.40 1.74
C THR A 58 7.92 -3.90 1.96
N GLY A 59 6.93 -3.10 1.57
CA GLY A 59 6.96 -1.66 1.80
C GLY A 59 7.04 -1.30 3.29
N GLY A 60 6.25 -2.00 4.13
CA GLY A 60 6.31 -1.84 5.59
C GLY A 60 7.66 -2.26 6.18
N ALA A 61 8.20 -3.40 5.76
CA ALA A 61 9.49 -3.91 6.22
C ALA A 61 10.63 -2.94 5.89
N VAL A 62 10.70 -2.48 4.65
CA VAL A 62 11.73 -1.52 4.19
C VAL A 62 11.60 -0.20 4.94
N ALA A 63 10.39 0.36 5.05
CA ALA A 63 10.18 1.62 5.77
C ALA A 63 10.62 1.54 7.23
N VAL A 64 10.23 0.48 7.95
CA VAL A 64 10.55 0.29 9.35
C VAL A 64 12.06 0.12 9.57
N MET A 65 12.73 -0.67 8.74
CA MET A 65 14.17 -0.89 8.89
C MET A 65 14.98 0.37 8.58
N LEU A 66 14.60 1.15 7.58
CA LEU A 66 15.26 2.42 7.25
C LEU A 66 15.06 3.48 8.35
N ILE A 67 13.86 3.57 8.93
CA ILE A 67 13.60 4.46 10.06
C ILE A 67 14.44 4.05 11.28
N ARG A 68 14.56 2.75 11.56
CA ARG A 68 15.44 2.24 12.64
C ARG A 68 16.91 2.52 12.40
N ALA A 69 17.34 2.55 11.14
CA ALA A 69 18.69 2.95 10.74
C ALA A 69 18.92 4.47 10.88
N GLY A 70 17.91 5.25 11.28
CA GLY A 70 18.01 6.69 11.50
C GLY A 70 17.70 7.55 10.26
N MET A 71 17.17 6.96 9.19
CA MET A 71 16.77 7.71 8.00
C MET A 71 15.50 8.54 8.26
N ASN A 72 15.37 9.63 7.50
CA ASN A 72 14.17 10.46 7.50
C ASN A 72 12.96 9.62 7.05
N PRO A 73 11.82 9.64 7.80
CA PRO A 73 10.63 8.87 7.47
C PRO A 73 10.06 9.13 6.07
N TRP A 74 10.21 10.35 5.55
CA TRP A 74 9.80 10.67 4.17
C TRP A 74 10.64 9.94 3.12
N LEU A 75 11.95 9.87 3.33
CA LEU A 75 12.84 9.09 2.46
C LEU A 75 12.54 7.59 2.57
N ALA A 76 12.24 7.10 3.77
CA ALA A 76 11.85 5.70 3.97
C ALA A 76 10.57 5.34 3.18
N LEU A 77 9.61 6.25 3.05
CA LEU A 77 8.42 6.05 2.22
C LEU A 77 8.75 5.98 0.73
N ILE A 78 9.69 6.79 0.25
CA ILE A 78 10.16 6.72 -1.15
C ILE A 78 10.80 5.35 -1.43
N PHE A 79 11.63 4.86 -0.51
CA PHE A 79 12.21 3.52 -0.65
C PHE A 79 11.18 2.40 -0.53
N ALA A 80 10.14 2.56 0.29
CA ALA A 80 9.02 1.62 0.35
C ALA A 80 8.26 1.56 -1.00
N PHE A 81 8.04 2.72 -1.63
CA PHE A 81 7.46 2.79 -2.97
C PHE A 81 8.34 2.07 -4.01
N LEU A 82 9.65 2.34 -4.02
CA LEU A 82 10.59 1.69 -4.94
C LEU A 82 10.69 0.16 -4.71
N ALA A 83 10.63 -0.28 -3.46
CA ALA A 83 10.61 -1.71 -3.14
C ALA A 83 9.33 -2.40 -3.66
N GLY A 84 8.18 -1.74 -3.51
CA GLY A 84 6.92 -2.19 -4.12
C GLY A 84 7.01 -2.22 -5.66
N MET A 85 7.59 -1.19 -6.29
CA MET A 85 7.83 -1.18 -7.75
C MET A 85 8.71 -2.34 -8.19
N ALA A 86 9.76 -2.68 -7.43
CA ALA A 86 10.62 -3.81 -7.75
C ALA A 86 9.86 -5.14 -7.66
N ALA A 87 8.97 -5.31 -6.68
CA ALA A 87 8.09 -6.48 -6.59
C ALA A 87 7.17 -6.59 -7.82
N GLY A 88 6.51 -5.50 -8.22
CA GLY A 88 5.68 -5.44 -9.41
C GLY A 88 6.45 -5.69 -10.70
N PHE A 89 7.70 -5.20 -10.79
CA PHE A 89 8.61 -5.48 -11.91
C PHE A 89 8.89 -6.96 -12.05
N ILE A 90 9.22 -7.65 -10.95
CA ILE A 90 9.50 -9.11 -10.96
C ILE A 90 8.25 -9.87 -11.43
N THR A 91 7.07 -9.57 -10.90
CA THR A 91 5.81 -10.20 -11.33
C THR A 91 5.53 -9.96 -12.81
N GLY A 92 5.73 -8.72 -13.27
CA GLY A 92 5.57 -8.35 -14.67
C GLY A 92 6.53 -9.08 -15.59
N MET A 93 7.79 -9.21 -15.21
CA MET A 93 8.81 -9.96 -15.96
C MET A 93 8.49 -11.46 -16.02
N LEU A 94 8.06 -12.07 -14.93
CA LEU A 94 7.63 -13.47 -14.92
C LEU A 94 6.47 -13.71 -15.89
N HIS A 95 5.50 -12.77 -15.92
CA HIS A 95 4.36 -12.89 -16.81
C HIS A 95 4.72 -12.66 -18.28
N THR A 96 5.44 -11.57 -18.58
CA THR A 96 5.69 -11.14 -19.99
C THR A 96 6.85 -11.89 -20.64
N SER A 97 7.98 -12.09 -19.93
CA SER A 97 9.18 -12.70 -20.50
C SER A 97 9.16 -14.21 -20.43
N LEU A 98 8.64 -14.80 -19.35
CA LEU A 98 8.57 -16.25 -19.16
C LEU A 98 7.22 -16.85 -19.58
N GLY A 99 6.23 -16.01 -19.94
CA GLY A 99 4.91 -16.47 -20.36
C GLY A 99 4.09 -17.16 -19.26
N ILE A 100 4.45 -16.95 -17.98
CA ILE A 100 3.73 -17.56 -16.84
C ILE A 100 2.36 -16.89 -16.70
N PRO A 101 1.26 -17.65 -16.47
CA PRO A 101 -0.05 -17.06 -16.19
C PRO A 101 0.03 -16.05 -15.04
N GLY A 102 -0.67 -14.90 -15.17
CA GLY A 102 -0.55 -13.78 -14.24
C GLY A 102 -0.79 -14.13 -12.78
N ILE A 103 -1.82 -14.94 -12.50
CA ILE A 103 -2.14 -15.43 -11.15
C ILE A 103 -0.97 -16.24 -10.59
N LEU A 104 -0.37 -17.15 -11.38
CA LEU A 104 0.74 -17.98 -10.93
C LEU A 104 2.02 -17.13 -10.71
N ALA A 105 2.30 -16.20 -11.60
CA ALA A 105 3.44 -15.28 -11.47
C ALA A 105 3.33 -14.45 -10.19
N SER A 106 2.16 -13.92 -9.88
CA SER A 106 1.92 -13.12 -8.67
C SER A 106 2.02 -13.94 -7.38
N ILE A 107 1.52 -15.18 -7.37
CA ILE A 107 1.67 -16.10 -6.22
C ILE A 107 3.15 -16.43 -5.97
N LEU A 108 3.92 -16.72 -7.02
CA LEU A 108 5.35 -17.01 -6.90
C LEU A 108 6.11 -15.80 -6.30
N THR A 109 5.82 -14.60 -6.79
CA THR A 109 6.43 -13.38 -6.24
C THR A 109 6.01 -13.16 -4.79
N GLN A 110 4.73 -13.34 -4.44
CA GLN A 110 4.23 -13.18 -3.08
C GLN A 110 4.95 -14.10 -2.08
N ILE A 111 5.10 -15.38 -2.43
CA ILE A 111 5.80 -16.37 -1.57
C ILE A 111 7.29 -16.00 -1.43
N SER A 112 7.93 -15.57 -2.53
CA SER A 112 9.32 -15.12 -2.50
C SER A 112 9.50 -13.89 -1.62
N LEU A 113 8.60 -12.91 -1.72
CA LEU A 113 8.60 -11.71 -0.90
C LEU A 113 8.44 -12.00 0.59
N TYR A 114 7.65 -13.03 0.95
CA TYR A 114 7.54 -13.46 2.35
C TYR A 114 8.90 -13.80 2.95
N SER A 115 9.71 -14.59 2.25
CA SER A 115 11.07 -14.98 2.69
C SER A 115 12.01 -13.77 2.71
N ILE A 116 11.92 -12.88 1.72
CA ILE A 116 12.72 -11.66 1.66
C ILE A 116 12.37 -10.73 2.83
N ASN A 117 11.09 -10.54 3.11
CA ASN A 117 10.61 -9.68 4.20
C ASN A 117 11.06 -10.21 5.57
N LEU A 118 11.04 -11.54 5.77
CA LEU A 118 11.54 -12.17 6.98
C LEU A 118 13.04 -11.90 7.17
N ASN A 119 13.81 -11.92 6.08
CA ASN A 119 15.23 -11.62 6.12
C ASN A 119 15.50 -10.13 6.38
N ILE A 120 14.74 -9.22 5.75
CA ILE A 120 14.86 -7.77 5.96
C ILE A 120 14.53 -7.40 7.42
N LEU A 121 13.45 -7.93 7.98
CA LEU A 121 13.04 -7.64 9.35
C LEU A 121 13.88 -8.35 10.41
N GLY A 122 14.51 -9.49 10.05
CA GLY A 122 15.23 -10.36 11.00
C GLY A 122 14.33 -11.07 12.02
N SER A 123 13.02 -10.83 11.98
CA SER A 123 12.01 -11.44 12.83
C SER A 123 10.63 -11.35 12.15
N SER A 124 9.63 -12.10 12.64
CA SER A 124 8.28 -12.03 12.07
C SER A 124 7.58 -10.68 12.27
N ASN A 125 7.93 -9.97 13.33
CA ASN A 125 7.40 -8.65 13.66
C ASN A 125 8.52 -7.76 14.21
N GLN A 126 8.55 -6.50 13.76
CA GLN A 126 9.56 -5.55 14.17
C GLN A 126 8.90 -4.21 14.55
N ALA A 127 9.01 -3.84 15.82
CA ALA A 127 8.46 -2.60 16.34
C ALA A 127 9.38 -1.39 16.07
N VAL A 128 8.76 -0.23 15.85
CA VAL A 128 9.42 1.08 15.79
C VAL A 128 8.93 1.94 16.94
N SER A 129 9.85 2.37 17.80
CA SER A 129 9.50 3.26 18.91
C SER A 129 9.22 4.67 18.42
N VAL A 130 8.00 5.14 18.66
CA VAL A 130 7.55 6.51 18.33
C VAL A 130 8.31 7.57 19.12
N ASP A 131 8.80 7.23 20.30
CA ASP A 131 9.54 8.15 21.19
C ASP A 131 10.96 8.42 20.68
N LYS A 132 11.52 7.46 19.95
CA LYS A 132 12.90 7.54 19.44
C LYS A 132 12.99 8.14 18.04
N TYR A 133 11.94 7.96 17.21
CA TYR A 133 11.95 8.36 15.81
C TYR A 133 10.75 9.26 15.50
N SER A 134 10.97 10.35 14.76
CA SER A 134 9.89 11.18 14.24
C SER A 134 9.19 10.41 13.10
N LEU A 135 7.94 10.02 13.28
CA LEU A 135 7.15 9.36 12.26
C LEU A 135 6.27 10.37 11.50
N VAL A 136 5.95 10.08 10.24
CA VAL A 136 5.03 10.93 9.45
C VAL A 136 3.61 10.77 9.99
N VAL A 137 3.20 9.55 10.28
CA VAL A 137 1.87 9.18 10.81
C VAL A 137 2.05 8.21 11.97
N SER A 138 1.38 8.43 13.09
CA SER A 138 1.40 7.50 14.24
C SER A 138 0.11 7.56 15.03
N LEU A 139 -0.37 6.40 15.48
CA LEU A 139 -1.51 6.26 16.39
C LEU A 139 -1.30 7.05 17.70
N ARG A 140 -0.07 7.19 18.16
CA ARG A 140 0.25 7.91 19.39
C ARG A 140 -0.02 9.41 19.30
N TYR A 141 0.16 10.01 18.11
CA TYR A 141 -0.18 11.43 17.89
C TYR A 141 -1.68 11.72 18.06
N ILE A 142 -2.53 10.68 18.00
CA ILE A 142 -3.97 10.78 18.27
C ILE A 142 -4.25 10.96 19.78
N SER A 143 -3.36 10.45 20.64
CA SER A 143 -3.55 10.53 22.10
C SER A 143 -3.13 11.88 22.70
N ASP A 144 -2.13 12.58 22.12
CA ASP A 144 -1.46 13.68 22.80
C ASP A 144 -2.25 14.99 22.81
N SER A 145 -2.41 15.66 21.71
CA SER A 145 -3.11 16.95 21.66
C SER A 145 -4.02 17.09 20.44
N THR A 146 -5.03 17.97 20.56
CA THR A 146 -5.93 18.27 19.44
C THR A 146 -5.17 18.81 18.21
N ALA A 147 -4.12 19.59 18.43
CA ALA A 147 -3.28 20.13 17.37
C ALA A 147 -2.49 19.02 16.63
N SER A 148 -1.98 18.01 17.34
CA SER A 148 -1.28 16.86 16.75
C SER A 148 -2.22 15.99 15.91
N LYS A 149 -3.47 15.80 16.35
CA LYS A 149 -4.51 15.09 15.59
C LYS A 149 -4.83 15.78 14.27
N ILE A 150 -5.05 17.09 14.31
CA ILE A 150 -5.34 17.89 13.11
C ILE A 150 -4.17 17.83 12.14
N ARG A 151 -2.94 17.98 12.62
CA ARG A 151 -1.73 17.89 11.79
C ARG A 151 -1.63 16.55 11.08
N MET A 152 -1.76 15.44 11.79
CA MET A 152 -1.71 14.09 11.22
C MET A 152 -2.79 13.89 10.15
N PHE A 153 -4.02 14.28 10.45
CA PHE A 153 -5.14 14.17 9.53
C PHE A 153 -4.93 15.02 8.27
N THR A 154 -4.49 16.27 8.43
CA THR A 154 -4.17 17.17 7.31
C THR A 154 -3.03 16.61 6.46
N THR A 155 -1.99 16.03 7.07
CA THR A 155 -0.87 15.42 6.35
C THR A 155 -1.35 14.21 5.53
N CYS A 156 -2.18 13.34 6.09
CA CYS A 156 -2.74 12.19 5.36
C CYS A 156 -3.62 12.62 4.18
N ILE A 157 -4.51 13.59 4.40
CA ILE A 157 -5.39 14.11 3.32
C ILE A 157 -4.54 14.74 2.21
N LEU A 158 -3.62 15.63 2.57
CA LEU A 158 -2.76 16.31 1.60
C LEU A 158 -1.97 15.31 0.78
N PHE A 159 -1.42 14.28 1.43
CA PHE A 159 -0.67 13.22 0.77
C PHE A 159 -1.55 12.42 -0.21
N CYS A 160 -2.75 12.03 0.19
CA CYS A 160 -3.70 11.34 -0.68
C CYS A 160 -4.13 12.21 -1.87
N VAL A 161 -4.46 13.48 -1.64
CA VAL A 161 -4.85 14.42 -2.71
C VAL A 161 -3.74 14.60 -3.73
N VAL A 162 -2.49 14.78 -3.27
CA VAL A 162 -1.32 14.92 -4.15
C VAL A 162 -1.12 13.65 -4.97
N LEU A 163 -1.21 12.47 -4.36
CA LEU A 163 -1.07 11.20 -5.09
C LEU A 163 -2.18 11.00 -6.12
N VAL A 164 -3.43 11.26 -5.76
CA VAL A 164 -4.55 11.17 -6.70
C VAL A 164 -4.36 12.16 -7.85
N ALA A 165 -3.90 13.39 -7.60
CA ALA A 165 -3.61 14.38 -8.63
C ALA A 165 -2.49 13.90 -9.58
N ILE A 166 -1.41 13.31 -9.03
CA ILE A 166 -0.32 12.73 -9.83
C ILE A 166 -0.83 11.58 -10.70
N LEU A 167 -1.62 10.66 -10.13
CA LEU A 167 -2.19 9.55 -10.87
C LEU A 167 -3.17 10.03 -11.96
N TYR A 168 -4.03 10.99 -11.63
CA TYR A 168 -4.95 11.58 -12.61
C TYR A 168 -4.19 12.18 -13.80
N TRP A 169 -3.14 12.97 -13.52
CA TRP A 169 -2.27 13.52 -14.55
C TRP A 169 -1.57 12.43 -15.36
N TYR A 170 -0.99 11.43 -14.69
CA TYR A 170 -0.30 10.31 -15.34
C TYR A 170 -1.21 9.50 -16.26
N PHE A 171 -2.41 9.14 -15.81
CA PHE A 171 -3.38 8.41 -16.64
C PHE A 171 -4.03 9.25 -17.74
N GLY A 172 -3.84 10.56 -17.74
CA GLY A 172 -4.15 11.47 -18.85
C GLY A 172 -3.06 11.55 -19.91
N THR A 173 -1.86 10.97 -19.69
CA THR A 173 -0.78 10.93 -20.68
C THR A 173 -0.95 9.76 -21.65
N GLU A 174 -0.15 9.76 -22.73
CA GLU A 174 -0.12 8.68 -23.70
C GLU A 174 0.17 7.31 -23.06
N GLN A 175 1.05 7.27 -22.07
CA GLN A 175 1.36 6.05 -21.31
C GLN A 175 0.13 5.50 -20.56
N GLY A 176 -0.64 6.37 -19.92
CA GLY A 176 -1.87 5.99 -19.24
C GLY A 176 -2.94 5.46 -20.19
N HIS A 177 -3.09 6.09 -21.36
CA HIS A 177 -4.00 5.60 -22.39
C HIS A 177 -3.55 4.24 -22.97
N ALA A 178 -2.25 4.03 -23.17
CA ALA A 178 -1.70 2.76 -23.61
C ALA A 178 -1.93 1.62 -22.59
N ILE A 179 -1.81 1.89 -21.27
CA ILE A 179 -2.15 0.92 -20.23
C ILE A 179 -3.63 0.55 -20.29
N ARG A 180 -4.54 1.52 -20.41
CA ARG A 180 -5.98 1.27 -20.54
C ARG A 180 -6.33 0.47 -21.78
N ALA A 181 -5.72 0.81 -22.94
CA ALA A 181 -5.91 0.08 -24.19
C ALA A 181 -5.43 -1.37 -24.06
N THR A 182 -4.29 -1.61 -23.40
CA THR A 182 -3.74 -2.94 -23.14
C THR A 182 -4.68 -3.79 -22.28
N GLY A 183 -5.32 -3.22 -21.26
CA GLY A 183 -6.29 -3.91 -20.42
C GLY A 183 -7.61 -4.21 -21.14
N CYS A 184 -8.09 -3.29 -21.98
CA CYS A 184 -9.34 -3.50 -22.72
C CYS A 184 -9.22 -4.59 -23.78
N ASN A 185 -8.18 -4.55 -24.62
CA ASN A 185 -7.95 -5.56 -25.66
C ASN A 185 -6.47 -5.58 -26.09
N ARG A 186 -5.73 -6.58 -25.61
CA ARG A 186 -4.30 -6.74 -25.93
C ARG A 186 -4.02 -6.92 -27.43
N GLN A 187 -4.87 -7.65 -28.15
CA GLN A 187 -4.66 -7.91 -29.56
C GLN A 187 -4.84 -6.62 -30.38
N MET A 188 -5.88 -5.85 -30.08
CA MET A 188 -6.13 -4.57 -30.74
C MET A 188 -5.03 -3.55 -30.41
N ALA A 189 -4.58 -3.48 -29.15
CA ALA A 189 -3.50 -2.59 -28.73
C ALA A 189 -2.19 -2.91 -29.50
N ARG A 190 -1.86 -4.19 -29.66
CA ARG A 190 -0.70 -4.62 -30.47
C ARG A 190 -0.85 -4.25 -31.96
N ALA A 191 -2.05 -4.39 -32.52
CA ALA A 191 -2.32 -3.99 -33.90
C ALA A 191 -2.13 -2.49 -34.13
N GLN A 192 -2.34 -1.66 -33.08
CA GLN A 192 -2.07 -0.22 -33.08
C GLN A 192 -0.60 0.15 -32.79
N GLY A 193 0.31 -0.84 -32.70
CA GLY A 193 1.73 -0.63 -32.43
C GLY A 193 2.08 -0.40 -30.95
N ILE A 194 1.15 -0.61 -30.01
CA ILE A 194 1.40 -0.46 -28.58
C ILE A 194 2.16 -1.70 -28.06
N ASN A 195 3.27 -1.49 -27.39
CA ASN A 195 4.00 -2.56 -26.72
C ASN A 195 3.27 -2.98 -25.42
N THR A 196 2.36 -3.94 -25.53
CA THR A 196 1.52 -4.40 -24.43
C THR A 196 2.30 -4.99 -23.26
N ASP A 197 3.45 -5.63 -23.54
CA ASP A 197 4.24 -6.28 -22.51
C ASP A 197 4.95 -5.24 -21.62
N PHE A 198 5.50 -4.20 -22.22
CA PHE A 198 6.08 -3.06 -21.49
C PHE A 198 5.02 -2.35 -20.63
N HIS A 199 3.83 -2.07 -21.18
CA HIS A 199 2.77 -1.37 -20.44
C HIS A 199 2.17 -2.24 -19.32
N THR A 200 2.15 -3.56 -19.48
CA THR A 200 1.76 -4.49 -18.41
C THR A 200 2.76 -4.44 -17.25
N VAL A 201 4.07 -4.53 -17.53
CA VAL A 201 5.11 -4.42 -16.50
C VAL A 201 5.04 -3.07 -15.79
N LEU A 202 4.91 -1.98 -16.56
CA LEU A 202 4.84 -0.62 -16.00
C LEU A 202 3.63 -0.43 -15.09
N ALA A 203 2.46 -0.92 -15.49
CA ALA A 203 1.24 -0.85 -14.66
C ALA A 203 1.39 -1.64 -13.36
N LEU A 204 1.97 -2.85 -13.40
CA LEU A 204 2.25 -3.66 -12.23
C LEU A 204 3.27 -2.98 -11.30
N MET A 205 4.28 -2.31 -11.84
CA MET A 205 5.26 -1.54 -11.06
C MET A 205 4.59 -0.39 -10.32
N ILE A 206 3.78 0.42 -10.99
CA ILE A 206 3.10 1.58 -10.39
C ILE A 206 2.11 1.10 -9.32
N SER A 207 1.31 0.09 -9.61
CA SER A 207 0.35 -0.49 -8.68
C SER A 207 1.02 -0.99 -7.40
N ASN A 208 1.98 -1.90 -7.54
CA ASN A 208 2.69 -2.47 -6.40
C ASN A 208 3.56 -1.43 -5.67
N GLY A 209 4.02 -0.38 -6.36
CA GLY A 209 4.66 0.78 -5.75
C GLY A 209 3.72 1.51 -4.79
N LEU A 210 2.49 1.81 -5.22
CA LEU A 210 1.46 2.44 -4.37
C LEU A 210 1.09 1.56 -3.17
N VAL A 211 0.98 0.26 -3.40
CA VAL A 211 0.73 -0.71 -2.33
C VAL A 211 1.88 -0.75 -1.33
N GLY A 212 3.14 -0.77 -1.79
CA GLY A 212 4.32 -0.70 -0.93
C GLY A 212 4.38 0.59 -0.11
N LEU A 213 4.02 1.72 -0.72
CA LEU A 213 3.91 3.01 -0.05
C LEU A 213 2.81 3.00 1.03
N SER A 214 1.65 2.45 0.71
CA SER A 214 0.56 2.23 1.69
C SER A 214 1.04 1.35 2.86
N GLY A 215 1.79 0.28 2.58
CA GLY A 215 2.41 -0.58 3.58
C GLY A 215 3.39 0.16 4.48
N GLY A 216 4.23 1.03 3.92
CA GLY A 216 5.15 1.88 4.67
C GLY A 216 4.44 2.88 5.59
N LEU A 217 3.35 3.48 5.13
CA LEU A 217 2.49 4.36 5.95
C LEU A 217 1.77 3.59 7.05
N TYR A 218 1.23 2.41 6.73
CA TYR A 218 0.52 1.56 7.68
C TYR A 218 1.45 1.06 8.80
N ALA A 219 2.67 0.67 8.46
CA ALA A 219 3.68 0.26 9.44
C ALA A 219 4.08 1.42 10.38
N GLN A 220 4.20 2.65 9.86
CA GLN A 220 4.42 3.84 10.68
C GLN A 220 3.21 4.15 11.56
N TYR A 221 1.99 4.02 11.03
CA TYR A 221 0.75 4.24 11.77
C TYR A 221 0.61 3.29 12.94
N GLN A 222 0.86 1.99 12.74
CA GLN A 222 0.83 0.98 13.80
C GLN A 222 2.04 1.01 14.73
N GLY A 223 3.17 1.59 14.28
CA GLY A 223 4.44 1.54 14.99
C GLY A 223 5.13 0.17 14.95
N ALA A 224 4.75 -0.69 14.00
CA ALA A 224 5.36 -2.00 13.79
C ALA A 224 5.15 -2.48 12.35
N ALA A 225 6.09 -3.26 11.83
CA ALA A 225 5.90 -4.03 10.60
C ALA A 225 5.85 -5.53 10.91
N ASP A 226 4.87 -6.20 10.34
CA ASP A 226 4.71 -7.65 10.40
C ASP A 226 4.81 -8.23 9.00
N VAL A 227 5.46 -9.38 8.85
CA VAL A 227 5.60 -10.06 7.55
C VAL A 227 4.24 -10.43 6.93
N ASN A 228 3.21 -10.60 7.78
CA ASN A 228 1.86 -10.97 7.36
C ASN A 228 0.90 -9.78 7.28
N MET A 229 1.36 -8.53 7.44
CA MET A 229 0.49 -7.35 7.49
C MET A 229 -0.31 -7.10 6.20
N GLY A 230 0.14 -7.65 5.09
CA GLY A 230 -0.54 -7.55 3.80
C GLY A 230 -1.55 -8.67 3.51
N ARG A 231 -1.68 -9.68 4.38
CA ARG A 231 -2.61 -10.79 4.13
C ARG A 231 -4.05 -10.30 4.07
N GLY A 232 -4.70 -10.55 2.95
CA GLY A 232 -6.08 -10.12 2.68
C GLY A 232 -6.19 -8.66 2.22
N ALA A 233 -5.08 -7.98 1.99
CA ALA A 233 -5.06 -6.61 1.50
C ALA A 233 -5.79 -6.48 0.15
N ILE A 234 -5.64 -7.48 -0.72
CA ILE A 234 -6.34 -7.53 -2.01
C ILE A 234 -7.87 -7.54 -1.84
N VAL A 235 -8.39 -8.26 -0.84
CA VAL A 235 -9.84 -8.35 -0.59
C VAL A 235 -10.37 -6.97 -0.18
N ILE A 236 -9.66 -6.27 0.69
CA ILE A 236 -10.02 -4.92 1.13
C ILE A 236 -9.91 -3.91 -0.04
N GLY A 237 -8.90 -4.10 -0.90
CA GLY A 237 -8.70 -3.24 -2.08
C GLY A 237 -9.75 -3.43 -3.18
N LEU A 238 -10.43 -4.58 -3.22
CA LEU A 238 -11.48 -4.89 -4.19
C LEU A 238 -12.90 -4.54 -3.68
N ALA A 239 -13.09 -4.43 -2.37
CA ALA A 239 -14.37 -4.08 -1.74
C ALA A 239 -14.69 -2.59 -1.88
#